data_30d9c98d7e06434545834424aa07f685
#
_entry.id   30d9c98d7e06434545834424aa07f685
#
_cell.length_a   1.000
_cell.length_b   1.000
_cell.length_c   1.000
_cell.angle_alpha   90.00
_cell.angle_beta   90.00
_cell.angle_gamma   90.00
#
_symmetry.space_group_name_H-M   'P 1'
#
loop_
_entity.id
_entity.type
_entity.pdbx_description
1 polymer ?
#
loop_
_entity_poly.entity_id
_entity_poly.type
_entity_poly.pdbx_seq_one_letter_code
_entity_poly.pdbx_strand_id
1 'polypeptide(L)'
;MAKTLQFDDGARRALERGVDALANAVKVTLGPKGRNVVIDKKWGAPTITNDGVTIAREVELEDPYENLGAQLAKEVATKTNDVAGDGTTTATVLAQALVHEGLRNVAAGASPTGLNRGIRAAVEAVSAALLEHAREVDGKDDIAHVASISSQDRGIGELIAEAFDKVGKDGVITVEESSTTAMELDFTEGLQFDKGYLSPYFVTDAERMEAVLEDAYVLIHQGKISSVQDLLPLLEKVLQTSKPLFIVAEDVEGEALSTLVVNKIRGTFTAAAVKAPGFGDRRKAMLEDMAILTGAQVVTPDVGLKLDQVGLEVLGTARRIVVTKDDTTVVDGNGERDAVEARMAQLKSEIERTDSDWDREKLQERLAKMAGGVCVIKVGAATEVELKEKKHRIEDAVSATRAAIEEGIVAGGGSALVHASAAIEGLSLTGDEATGASIVAKGVVEPLRWIAENAGLQGYVVVEKVRGLEVGQGLNAATGEYGDLLAAGVIDPVKVTRSALTNAASIASMVLTTDTLVVEKKEEEPEAAAGHGHGHGH
;
A
#
# COMPACT_ATOMS: atom_id res chain seq x y z
N MET A 1 -27.36 20.74 -1.77
CA MET A 1 -28.09 19.48 -2.03
C MET A 1 -28.83 19.07 -0.76
N ALA A 2 -30.07 18.54 -0.88
CA ALA A 2 -30.82 18.02 0.26
C ALA A 2 -30.17 16.72 0.75
N LYS A 3 -30.29 16.44 2.06
CA LYS A 3 -29.78 15.21 2.66
C LYS A 3 -30.96 14.34 3.11
N THR A 4 -30.80 13.04 3.05
CA THR A 4 -31.69 12.06 3.66
C THR A 4 -30.97 11.38 4.81
N LEU A 5 -31.74 11.02 5.85
CA LEU A 5 -31.21 10.46 7.08
C LEU A 5 -31.86 9.10 7.35
N GLN A 6 -31.06 8.19 7.88
CA GLN A 6 -31.53 6.90 8.40
C GLN A 6 -30.98 6.72 9.82
N PHE A 7 -31.77 6.18 10.72
CA PHE A 7 -31.49 6.12 12.17
C PHE A 7 -31.54 4.70 12.70
N ASP A 8 -30.98 4.52 13.89
CA ASP A 8 -31.09 3.35 14.74
C ASP A 8 -30.68 2.03 14.05
N ASP A 9 -31.45 0.99 14.28
CA ASP A 9 -31.22 -0.34 13.73
C ASP A 9 -31.25 -0.38 12.19
N GLY A 10 -32.08 0.48 11.57
CA GLY A 10 -32.14 0.60 10.11
C GLY A 10 -30.79 1.07 9.51
N ALA A 11 -30.16 2.04 10.14
CA ALA A 11 -28.84 2.55 9.76
C ALA A 11 -27.78 1.46 9.89
N ARG A 12 -27.72 0.77 11.01
CA ARG A 12 -26.75 -0.31 11.29
C ARG A 12 -26.88 -1.46 10.31
N ARG A 13 -28.12 -1.90 10.02
CA ARG A 13 -28.36 -2.98 9.03
C ARG A 13 -27.99 -2.59 7.61
N ALA A 14 -28.15 -1.33 7.22
CA ALA A 14 -27.72 -0.87 5.93
C ALA A 14 -26.18 -0.92 5.81
N LEU A 15 -25.45 -0.45 6.84
CA LEU A 15 -23.99 -0.60 6.89
C LEU A 15 -23.54 -2.06 6.83
N GLU A 16 -24.17 -2.95 7.60
CA GLU A 16 -23.88 -4.39 7.60
C GLU A 16 -24.02 -4.99 6.20
N ARG A 17 -25.15 -4.72 5.51
CA ARG A 17 -25.35 -5.21 4.14
C ARG A 17 -24.29 -4.68 3.16
N GLY A 18 -23.89 -3.44 3.32
CA GLY A 18 -22.82 -2.85 2.51
C GLY A 18 -21.45 -3.52 2.74
N VAL A 19 -21.09 -3.74 4.00
CA VAL A 19 -19.87 -4.50 4.36
C VAL A 19 -19.94 -5.91 3.81
N ASP A 20 -21.09 -6.59 3.95
CA ASP A 20 -21.32 -7.94 3.45
C ASP A 20 -21.20 -8.03 1.92
N ALA A 21 -21.76 -7.08 1.20
CA ALA A 21 -21.69 -7.07 -0.25
C ALA A 21 -20.25 -7.03 -0.76
N LEU A 22 -19.43 -6.13 -0.19
CA LEU A 22 -18.02 -6.03 -0.55
C LEU A 22 -17.23 -7.25 -0.09
N ALA A 23 -17.36 -7.65 1.17
CA ALA A 23 -16.59 -8.77 1.73
C ALA A 23 -16.91 -10.09 1.02
N ASN A 24 -18.17 -10.32 0.61
CA ASN A 24 -18.59 -11.50 -0.15
C ASN A 24 -17.96 -11.54 -1.55
N ALA A 25 -17.72 -10.39 -2.17
CA ALA A 25 -17.01 -10.32 -3.45
C ALA A 25 -15.52 -10.64 -3.30
N VAL A 26 -14.89 -10.19 -2.20
CA VAL A 26 -13.44 -10.30 -1.99
C VAL A 26 -13.04 -11.67 -1.42
N LYS A 27 -13.76 -12.22 -0.44
CA LYS A 27 -13.36 -13.43 0.30
C LYS A 27 -13.20 -14.71 -0.53
N VAL A 28 -13.79 -14.76 -1.73
CA VAL A 28 -13.63 -15.90 -2.65
C VAL A 28 -12.22 -16.02 -3.22
N THR A 29 -11.41 -14.96 -3.12
CA THR A 29 -10.03 -14.94 -3.61
C THR A 29 -9.03 -15.45 -2.57
N LEU A 30 -9.43 -15.64 -1.30
CA LEU A 30 -8.54 -15.95 -0.20
C LEU A 30 -7.96 -17.36 -0.26
N GLY A 31 -6.63 -17.46 -0.10
CA GLY A 31 -5.89 -18.72 0.01
C GLY A 31 -5.49 -19.34 -1.33
N PRO A 32 -4.73 -20.47 -1.32
CA PRO A 32 -4.11 -21.05 -2.50
C PRO A 32 -5.12 -21.66 -3.50
N LYS A 33 -6.37 -21.86 -3.08
CA LYS A 33 -7.48 -22.30 -3.94
C LYS A 33 -8.54 -21.22 -4.10
N GLY A 34 -8.19 -19.97 -3.81
CA GLY A 34 -8.98 -18.79 -4.12
C GLY A 34 -9.22 -18.64 -5.61
N ARG A 35 -10.28 -17.92 -5.97
CA ARG A 35 -10.72 -17.73 -7.36
C ARG A 35 -10.70 -16.26 -7.73
N ASN A 36 -10.51 -16.00 -9.01
CA ASN A 36 -10.52 -14.64 -9.54
C ASN A 36 -11.94 -14.06 -9.59
N VAL A 37 -12.01 -12.74 -9.51
CA VAL A 37 -13.19 -11.92 -9.75
C VAL A 37 -13.05 -11.22 -11.09
N VAL A 38 -14.13 -11.13 -11.85
CA VAL A 38 -14.17 -10.39 -13.11
C VAL A 38 -14.86 -9.05 -12.85
N ILE A 39 -14.18 -7.97 -13.19
CA ILE A 39 -14.65 -6.59 -12.99
C ILE A 39 -14.93 -5.98 -14.36
N ASP A 40 -16.16 -5.49 -14.56
CA ASP A 40 -16.54 -4.77 -15.76
C ASP A 40 -15.84 -3.40 -15.81
N LYS A 41 -15.44 -3.00 -17.01
CA LYS A 41 -14.85 -1.67 -17.26
C LYS A 41 -15.71 -0.94 -18.28
N LYS A 42 -16.02 0.33 -17.99
CA LYS A 42 -16.78 1.19 -18.95
C LYS A 42 -16.09 1.32 -20.31
N TRP A 43 -14.76 1.22 -20.33
CA TRP A 43 -13.91 1.30 -21.51
C TRP A 43 -12.81 0.25 -21.43
N GLY A 44 -12.60 -0.52 -22.50
CA GLY A 44 -11.58 -1.56 -22.56
C GLY A 44 -12.09 -2.96 -22.23
N ALA A 45 -11.16 -3.88 -21.99
CA ALA A 45 -11.48 -5.26 -21.60
C ALA A 45 -11.81 -5.35 -20.10
N PRO A 46 -12.66 -6.31 -19.67
CA PRO A 46 -12.86 -6.59 -18.25
C PRO A 46 -11.53 -6.91 -17.55
N THR A 47 -11.41 -6.49 -16.30
CA THR A 47 -10.27 -6.85 -15.47
C THR A 47 -10.56 -8.18 -14.75
N ILE A 48 -9.61 -9.11 -14.79
CA ILE A 48 -9.65 -10.36 -14.03
C ILE A 48 -8.57 -10.28 -12.98
N THR A 49 -8.95 -10.38 -11.71
CA THR A 49 -8.02 -10.23 -10.60
C THR A 49 -8.44 -11.02 -9.37
N ASN A 50 -7.49 -11.38 -8.52
CA ASN A 50 -7.70 -11.90 -7.17
C ASN A 50 -7.20 -10.92 -6.09
N ASP A 51 -6.70 -9.75 -6.48
CA ASP A 51 -6.30 -8.72 -5.54
C ASP A 51 -7.50 -8.07 -4.87
N GLY A 52 -7.52 -8.16 -3.52
CA GLY A 52 -8.62 -7.69 -2.70
C GLY A 52 -8.82 -6.18 -2.74
N VAL A 53 -7.76 -5.38 -2.85
CA VAL A 53 -7.90 -3.91 -2.89
C VAL A 53 -8.44 -3.45 -4.24
N THR A 54 -8.01 -4.04 -5.34
CA THR A 54 -8.54 -3.75 -6.67
C THR A 54 -10.03 -4.07 -6.75
N ILE A 55 -10.45 -5.25 -6.24
CA ILE A 55 -11.86 -5.61 -6.19
C ILE A 55 -12.65 -4.62 -5.33
N ALA A 56 -12.12 -4.31 -4.13
CA ALA A 56 -12.80 -3.42 -3.19
C ALA A 56 -13.00 -2.01 -3.75
N ARG A 57 -12.04 -1.48 -4.51
CA ARG A 57 -12.13 -0.14 -5.13
C ARG A 57 -13.27 -0.02 -6.13
N GLU A 58 -13.59 -1.08 -6.86
CA GLU A 58 -14.60 -1.09 -7.91
C GLU A 58 -16.01 -1.38 -7.40
N VAL A 59 -16.17 -1.82 -6.14
CA VAL A 59 -17.51 -2.08 -5.59
C VAL A 59 -18.19 -0.77 -5.23
N GLU A 60 -19.27 -0.47 -5.95
CA GLU A 60 -20.24 0.60 -5.68
C GLU A 60 -21.65 0.01 -5.63
N LEU A 61 -22.44 0.39 -4.61
CA LEU A 61 -23.79 -0.10 -4.43
C LEU A 61 -24.82 0.98 -4.81
N GLU A 62 -25.95 0.56 -5.35
CA GLU A 62 -27.01 1.45 -5.79
C GLU A 62 -27.71 2.17 -4.62
N ASP A 63 -27.92 1.46 -3.50
CA ASP A 63 -28.46 2.04 -2.27
C ASP A 63 -27.37 2.88 -1.58
N PRO A 64 -27.57 4.19 -1.40
CA PRO A 64 -26.55 5.07 -0.84
C PRO A 64 -26.22 4.78 0.64
N TYR A 65 -27.14 4.18 1.39
CA TYR A 65 -26.89 3.80 2.79
C TYR A 65 -26.07 2.52 2.88
N GLU A 66 -26.35 1.53 2.04
CA GLU A 66 -25.52 0.32 1.93
C GLU A 66 -24.15 0.65 1.37
N ASN A 67 -24.08 1.58 0.41
CA ASN A 67 -22.82 2.04 -0.16
C ASN A 67 -21.87 2.64 0.89
N LEU A 68 -22.40 3.31 1.93
CA LEU A 68 -21.56 3.77 3.06
C LEU A 68 -20.88 2.58 3.78
N GLY A 69 -21.58 1.48 3.96
CA GLY A 69 -21.02 0.24 4.52
C GLY A 69 -19.91 -0.34 3.63
N ALA A 70 -20.15 -0.40 2.33
CA ALA A 70 -19.13 -0.83 1.37
C ALA A 70 -17.91 0.10 1.36
N GLN A 71 -18.11 1.42 1.45
CA GLN A 71 -17.02 2.40 1.55
C GLN A 71 -16.16 2.20 2.83
N LEU A 72 -16.77 1.90 3.98
CA LEU A 72 -16.05 1.60 5.20
C LEU A 72 -15.22 0.32 5.09
N ALA A 73 -15.78 -0.74 4.46
CA ALA A 73 -15.02 -1.96 4.21
C ALA A 73 -13.89 -1.74 3.18
N LYS A 74 -14.12 -0.88 2.16
CA LYS A 74 -13.07 -0.43 1.22
C LYS A 74 -11.92 0.27 1.95
N GLU A 75 -12.22 1.11 2.94
CA GLU A 75 -11.20 1.80 3.74
C GLU A 75 -10.32 0.80 4.51
N VAL A 76 -10.89 -0.31 5.03
CA VAL A 76 -10.10 -1.38 5.67
C VAL A 76 -9.07 -1.95 4.70
N ALA A 77 -9.50 -2.33 3.48
CA ALA A 77 -8.61 -2.89 2.47
C ALA A 77 -7.52 -1.89 2.07
N THR A 78 -7.90 -0.64 1.80
CA THR A 78 -6.97 0.42 1.39
C THR A 78 -5.93 0.70 2.48
N LYS A 79 -6.35 0.86 3.74
CA LYS A 79 -5.42 1.11 4.85
C LYS A 79 -4.46 -0.04 5.10
N THR A 80 -4.93 -1.28 4.92
CA THR A 80 -4.06 -2.45 5.07
C THR A 80 -3.03 -2.50 3.94
N ASN A 81 -3.43 -2.20 2.72
CA ASN A 81 -2.52 -2.06 1.59
C ASN A 81 -1.47 -0.96 1.83
N ASP A 82 -1.90 0.24 2.27
CA ASP A 82 -1.00 1.37 2.53
C ASP A 82 0.09 1.05 3.58
N VAL A 83 -0.22 0.23 4.59
CA VAL A 83 0.69 -0.07 5.71
C VAL A 83 1.57 -1.29 5.44
N ALA A 84 1.02 -2.32 4.79
CA ALA A 84 1.66 -3.63 4.67
C ALA A 84 1.79 -4.13 3.22
N GLY A 85 1.12 -3.49 2.27
CA GLY A 85 1.16 -3.83 0.85
C GLY A 85 0.51 -5.16 0.48
N ASP A 86 -0.06 -5.88 1.46
CA ASP A 86 -0.74 -7.17 1.29
C ASP A 86 -1.76 -7.35 2.43
N GLY A 87 -2.50 -8.47 2.43
CA GLY A 87 -3.45 -8.84 3.47
C GLY A 87 -4.81 -8.15 3.37
N THR A 88 -5.11 -7.51 2.27
CA THR A 88 -6.35 -6.75 2.01
C THR A 88 -7.60 -7.61 2.11
N THR A 89 -7.56 -8.83 1.55
CA THR A 89 -8.64 -9.82 1.64
C THR A 89 -8.83 -10.30 3.09
N THR A 90 -7.74 -10.61 3.80
CA THR A 90 -7.77 -11.01 5.20
C THR A 90 -8.39 -9.93 6.08
N ALA A 91 -7.99 -8.67 5.89
CA ALA A 91 -8.53 -7.52 6.63
C ALA A 91 -10.04 -7.35 6.38
N THR A 92 -10.49 -7.50 5.14
CA THR A 92 -11.91 -7.40 4.77
C THR A 92 -12.75 -8.52 5.40
N VAL A 93 -12.23 -9.74 5.42
CA VAL A 93 -12.88 -10.90 6.08
C VAL A 93 -12.99 -10.69 7.58
N LEU A 94 -11.92 -10.21 8.22
CA LEU A 94 -11.91 -9.86 9.64
C LEU A 94 -12.92 -8.75 9.95
N ALA A 95 -12.97 -7.69 9.14
CA ALA A 95 -13.91 -6.60 9.31
C ALA A 95 -15.36 -7.08 9.22
N GLN A 96 -15.69 -7.90 8.23
CA GLN A 96 -17.02 -8.51 8.10
C GLN A 96 -17.40 -9.27 9.38
N ALA A 97 -16.52 -10.13 9.85
CA ALA A 97 -16.77 -10.95 11.04
C ALA A 97 -16.99 -10.10 12.30
N LEU A 98 -16.13 -9.10 12.53
CA LEU A 98 -16.21 -8.22 13.69
C LEU A 98 -17.47 -7.34 13.66
N VAL A 99 -17.85 -6.82 12.49
CA VAL A 99 -19.08 -6.02 12.30
C VAL A 99 -20.30 -6.89 12.55
N HIS A 100 -20.37 -8.07 11.94
CA HIS A 100 -21.51 -8.98 12.06
C HIS A 100 -21.74 -9.42 13.52
N GLU A 101 -20.70 -9.97 14.18
CA GLU A 101 -20.81 -10.39 15.59
C GLU A 101 -21.04 -9.19 16.53
N GLY A 102 -20.42 -8.04 16.23
CA GLY A 102 -20.59 -6.81 17.02
C GLY A 102 -22.02 -6.30 16.95
N LEU A 103 -22.60 -6.13 15.76
CA LEU A 103 -23.97 -5.63 15.59
C LEU A 103 -25.02 -6.58 16.20
N ARG A 104 -24.80 -7.89 16.15
CA ARG A 104 -25.67 -8.86 16.86
C ARG A 104 -25.70 -8.59 18.36
N ASN A 105 -24.57 -8.30 18.96
CA ASN A 105 -24.48 -8.00 20.40
C ASN A 105 -25.05 -6.62 20.73
N VAL A 106 -24.89 -5.61 19.89
CA VAL A 106 -25.56 -4.30 20.04
C VAL A 106 -27.08 -4.46 19.98
N ALA A 107 -27.58 -5.23 19.00
CA ALA A 107 -29.02 -5.53 18.89
C ALA A 107 -29.56 -6.31 20.11
N ALA A 108 -28.72 -7.11 20.78
CA ALA A 108 -29.04 -7.79 22.03
C ALA A 108 -28.97 -6.89 23.29
N GLY A 109 -28.61 -5.60 23.14
CA GLY A 109 -28.58 -4.60 24.19
C GLY A 109 -27.22 -4.35 24.85
N ALA A 110 -26.12 -4.89 24.28
CA ALA A 110 -24.79 -4.59 24.77
C ALA A 110 -24.39 -3.13 24.43
N SER A 111 -23.65 -2.49 25.33
CA SER A 111 -23.15 -1.13 25.13
C SER A 111 -22.07 -1.09 24.06
N PRO A 112 -22.26 -0.33 22.96
CA PRO A 112 -21.23 -0.20 21.92
C PRO A 112 -19.87 0.26 22.45
N THR A 113 -19.87 1.17 23.44
CA THR A 113 -18.64 1.66 24.06
C THR A 113 -17.95 0.58 24.90
N GLY A 114 -18.73 -0.26 25.60
CA GLY A 114 -18.21 -1.41 26.37
C GLY A 114 -17.60 -2.45 25.43
N LEU A 115 -18.32 -2.81 24.35
CA LEU A 115 -17.82 -3.72 23.31
C LEU A 115 -16.51 -3.21 22.72
N ASN A 116 -16.41 -1.92 22.37
CA ASN A 116 -15.21 -1.34 21.78
C ASN A 116 -13.98 -1.41 22.70
N ARG A 117 -14.15 -1.21 24.03
CA ARG A 117 -13.05 -1.39 24.98
C ARG A 117 -12.56 -2.84 25.00
N GLY A 118 -13.47 -3.78 24.99
CA GLY A 118 -13.16 -5.20 24.94
C GLY A 118 -12.49 -5.62 23.62
N ILE A 119 -12.98 -5.11 22.48
CA ILE A 119 -12.38 -5.34 21.16
C ILE A 119 -10.93 -4.83 21.14
N ARG A 120 -10.68 -3.60 21.61
CA ARG A 120 -9.31 -3.05 21.65
C ARG A 120 -8.38 -3.88 22.51
N ALA A 121 -8.80 -4.23 23.73
CA ALA A 121 -7.97 -5.05 24.62
C ALA A 121 -7.64 -6.42 24.00
N ALA A 122 -8.60 -7.06 23.34
CA ALA A 122 -8.38 -8.34 22.67
C ALA A 122 -7.45 -8.22 21.46
N VAL A 123 -7.62 -7.17 20.64
CA VAL A 123 -6.74 -6.91 19.48
C VAL A 123 -5.31 -6.63 19.92
N GLU A 124 -5.10 -5.87 20.99
CA GLU A 124 -3.78 -5.64 21.57
C GLU A 124 -3.14 -6.95 22.07
N ALA A 125 -3.91 -7.80 22.76
CA ALA A 125 -3.42 -9.10 23.22
C ALA A 125 -3.05 -10.04 22.08
N VAL A 126 -3.89 -10.16 21.05
CA VAL A 126 -3.61 -10.98 19.86
C VAL A 126 -2.41 -10.43 19.10
N SER A 127 -2.31 -9.10 18.94
CA SER A 127 -1.16 -8.46 18.26
C SER A 127 0.15 -8.71 19.00
N ALA A 128 0.14 -8.65 20.33
CA ALA A 128 1.31 -8.97 21.15
C ALA A 128 1.71 -10.46 21.01
N ALA A 129 0.74 -11.37 21.05
CA ALA A 129 0.99 -12.79 20.85
C ALA A 129 1.53 -13.12 19.45
N LEU A 130 1.06 -12.43 18.40
CA LEU A 130 1.61 -12.59 17.05
C LEU A 130 3.09 -12.17 16.99
N LEU A 131 3.47 -11.07 17.65
CA LEU A 131 4.86 -10.62 17.74
C LEU A 131 5.73 -11.59 18.56
N GLU A 132 5.18 -12.17 19.64
CA GLU A 132 5.87 -13.18 20.45
C GLU A 132 6.13 -14.49 19.66
N HIS A 133 5.20 -14.88 18.79
CA HIS A 133 5.33 -16.05 17.93
C HIS A 133 6.17 -15.78 16.67
N ALA A 134 6.57 -14.53 16.43
CA ALA A 134 7.32 -14.15 15.25
C ALA A 134 8.73 -14.74 15.25
N ARG A 135 9.19 -15.16 14.06
CA ARG A 135 10.57 -15.51 13.77
C ARG A 135 11.13 -14.53 12.75
N GLU A 136 12.35 -14.06 12.96
CA GLU A 136 13.04 -13.24 11.95
C GLU A 136 13.22 -14.02 10.63
N VAL A 137 13.22 -13.27 9.53
CA VAL A 137 13.50 -13.83 8.20
C VAL A 137 14.96 -14.27 8.14
N ASP A 138 15.19 -15.57 7.93
CA ASP A 138 16.51 -16.17 7.86
C ASP A 138 16.86 -16.60 6.42
N GLY A 139 17.52 -15.68 5.71
CA GLY A 139 18.07 -15.94 4.40
C GLY A 139 17.09 -15.90 3.23
N LYS A 140 17.60 -16.35 2.08
CA LYS A 140 16.92 -16.27 0.78
C LYS A 140 15.68 -17.14 0.69
N ASP A 141 15.67 -18.31 1.36
CA ASP A 141 14.58 -19.27 1.25
C ASP A 141 13.30 -18.75 1.90
N ASP A 142 13.38 -18.08 3.07
CA ASP A 142 12.23 -17.47 3.71
C ASP A 142 11.65 -16.34 2.83
N ILE A 143 12.52 -15.53 2.23
CA ILE A 143 12.10 -14.48 1.29
C ILE A 143 11.36 -15.09 0.10
N ALA A 144 11.91 -16.18 -0.48
CA ALA A 144 11.27 -16.87 -1.59
C ALA A 144 9.90 -17.45 -1.19
N HIS A 145 9.76 -17.98 0.01
CA HIS A 145 8.49 -18.51 0.52
C HIS A 145 7.44 -17.40 0.70
N VAL A 146 7.78 -16.30 1.39
CA VAL A 146 6.87 -15.14 1.54
C VAL A 146 6.41 -14.63 0.19
N ALA A 147 7.35 -14.37 -0.71
CA ALA A 147 7.05 -13.82 -2.03
C ALA A 147 6.25 -14.82 -2.89
N SER A 148 6.51 -16.12 -2.78
CA SER A 148 5.75 -17.17 -3.50
C SER A 148 4.32 -17.28 -3.02
N ILE A 149 4.07 -17.11 -1.71
CA ILE A 149 2.71 -17.14 -1.15
C ILE A 149 1.92 -15.91 -1.58
N SER A 150 2.49 -14.72 -1.44
CA SER A 150 1.83 -13.47 -1.82
C SER A 150 1.56 -13.43 -3.33
N SER A 151 2.54 -13.77 -4.16
CA SER A 151 2.37 -13.81 -5.63
C SER A 151 1.62 -15.03 -6.14
N GLN A 152 1.38 -16.06 -5.33
CA GLN A 152 0.85 -17.37 -5.74
C GLN A 152 1.66 -18.04 -6.87
N ASP A 153 2.94 -17.70 -7.00
CA ASP A 153 3.85 -18.18 -8.04
C ASP A 153 5.26 -18.34 -7.49
N ARG A 154 5.78 -19.60 -7.55
CA ARG A 154 7.11 -19.92 -7.04
C ARG A 154 8.22 -19.26 -7.85
N GLY A 155 8.05 -19.13 -9.16
CA GLY A 155 9.05 -18.49 -10.03
C GLY A 155 9.19 -16.99 -9.72
N ILE A 156 8.06 -16.32 -9.44
CA ILE A 156 8.07 -14.93 -8.97
C ILE A 156 8.74 -14.83 -7.59
N GLY A 157 8.43 -15.75 -6.69
CA GLY A 157 9.05 -15.79 -5.36
C GLY A 157 10.57 -15.95 -5.40
N GLU A 158 11.08 -16.88 -6.21
CA GLU A 158 12.51 -17.09 -6.42
C GLU A 158 13.21 -15.86 -7.03
N LEU A 159 12.55 -15.20 -7.97
CA LEU A 159 13.05 -13.98 -8.62
C LEU A 159 13.13 -12.79 -7.65
N ILE A 160 12.10 -12.60 -6.81
CA ILE A 160 12.10 -11.57 -5.76
C ILE A 160 13.18 -11.86 -4.72
N ALA A 161 13.36 -13.12 -4.32
CA ALA A 161 14.42 -13.50 -3.40
C ALA A 161 15.83 -13.25 -3.98
N GLU A 162 16.02 -13.44 -5.29
CA GLU A 162 17.26 -13.06 -5.96
C GLU A 162 17.48 -11.54 -5.97
N ALA A 163 16.41 -10.77 -6.18
CA ALA A 163 16.47 -9.31 -6.13
C ALA A 163 16.92 -8.82 -4.75
N PHE A 164 16.29 -9.29 -3.66
CA PHE A 164 16.68 -8.93 -2.29
C PHE A 164 18.08 -9.41 -1.90
N ASP A 165 18.50 -10.58 -2.37
CA ASP A 165 19.84 -11.12 -2.12
C ASP A 165 20.93 -10.20 -2.70
N LYS A 166 20.68 -9.58 -3.85
CA LYS A 166 21.63 -8.68 -4.52
C LYS A 166 21.61 -7.25 -4.00
N VAL A 167 20.41 -6.67 -3.75
CA VAL A 167 20.32 -5.27 -3.30
C VAL A 167 20.36 -5.15 -1.77
N GLY A 168 20.22 -6.26 -1.03
CA GLY A 168 20.14 -6.27 0.42
C GLY A 168 18.75 -5.96 0.97
N LYS A 169 18.59 -6.09 2.30
CA LYS A 169 17.30 -5.91 2.99
C LYS A 169 16.73 -4.48 2.84
N ASP A 170 17.61 -3.48 2.78
CA ASP A 170 17.27 -2.06 2.63
C ASP A 170 17.28 -1.59 1.17
N GLY A 171 17.54 -2.49 0.23
CA GLY A 171 17.64 -2.20 -1.20
C GLY A 171 16.28 -1.86 -1.81
N VAL A 172 16.31 -1.04 -2.86
CA VAL A 172 15.11 -0.60 -3.57
C VAL A 172 14.77 -1.61 -4.67
N ILE A 173 13.54 -2.11 -4.67
CA ILE A 173 13.01 -2.96 -5.73
C ILE A 173 11.80 -2.26 -6.34
N THR A 174 11.81 -2.06 -7.66
CA THR A 174 10.71 -1.50 -8.44
C THR A 174 10.24 -2.49 -9.49
N VAL A 175 9.01 -2.33 -9.95
CA VAL A 175 8.42 -3.19 -10.97
C VAL A 175 8.08 -2.37 -12.21
N GLU A 176 8.54 -2.80 -13.37
CA GLU A 176 8.30 -2.12 -14.65
C GLU A 176 7.71 -3.10 -15.66
N GLU A 177 6.89 -2.57 -16.56
CA GLU A 177 6.37 -3.34 -17.69
C GLU A 177 7.46 -3.53 -18.75
N SER A 178 7.50 -4.73 -19.34
CA SER A 178 8.39 -5.07 -20.44
C SER A 178 7.60 -5.37 -21.71
N SER A 179 8.18 -5.07 -22.84
CA SER A 179 7.63 -5.47 -24.16
C SER A 179 7.89 -6.94 -24.50
N THR A 180 8.68 -7.65 -23.69
CA THR A 180 8.96 -9.10 -23.85
C THR A 180 7.91 -9.93 -23.10
N THR A 181 7.96 -11.24 -23.24
CA THR A 181 7.10 -12.17 -22.45
C THR A 181 7.82 -12.73 -21.22
N ALA A 182 9.11 -12.45 -21.07
CA ALA A 182 9.92 -12.93 -19.97
C ALA A 182 9.92 -11.94 -18.79
N MET A 183 10.23 -12.46 -17.61
CA MET A 183 10.56 -11.64 -16.44
C MET A 183 12.08 -11.57 -16.30
N GLU A 184 12.61 -10.38 -16.06
CA GLU A 184 14.04 -10.13 -15.98
C GLU A 184 14.35 -9.19 -14.80
N LEU A 185 15.53 -9.37 -14.18
CA LEU A 185 16.07 -8.44 -13.19
C LEU A 185 17.09 -7.53 -13.84
N ASP A 186 16.90 -6.25 -13.69
CA ASP A 186 17.84 -5.21 -14.09
C ASP A 186 18.34 -4.46 -12.86
N PHE A 187 19.65 -4.31 -12.72
CA PHE A 187 20.27 -3.66 -11.57
C PHE A 187 20.89 -2.36 -12.05
N THR A 188 20.44 -1.26 -11.47
CA THR A 188 20.85 0.09 -11.88
C THR A 188 21.13 0.99 -10.69
N GLU A 189 21.80 2.11 -10.92
CA GLU A 189 21.98 3.14 -9.91
C GLU A 189 20.67 3.86 -9.62
N GLY A 190 20.48 4.29 -8.37
CA GLY A 190 19.29 5.00 -7.97
C GLY A 190 19.17 5.13 -6.46
N LEU A 191 18.15 5.82 -6.02
CA LEU A 191 17.88 5.99 -4.60
C LEU A 191 16.39 6.13 -4.31
N GLN A 192 15.99 5.78 -3.07
CA GLN A 192 14.67 6.06 -2.53
C GLN A 192 14.75 6.90 -1.25
N PHE A 193 13.78 7.79 -1.06
CA PHE A 193 13.63 8.58 0.17
C PHE A 193 12.16 8.82 0.53
N ASP A 194 11.90 8.99 1.82
CA ASP A 194 10.59 9.08 2.47
C ASP A 194 9.93 10.47 2.33
N LYS A 195 9.72 10.93 1.10
CA LYS A 195 8.96 12.14 0.78
C LYS A 195 8.13 11.89 -0.46
N GLY A 196 6.82 12.02 -0.32
CA GLY A 196 5.89 11.90 -1.43
C GLY A 196 5.57 13.25 -2.10
N TYR A 197 4.67 13.19 -3.08
CA TYR A 197 4.28 14.39 -3.85
C TYR A 197 3.58 15.44 -2.98
N LEU A 198 3.86 16.71 -3.28
CA LEU A 198 3.24 17.85 -2.60
C LEU A 198 1.78 18.07 -2.97
N SER A 199 1.32 17.45 -4.04
CA SER A 199 -0.08 17.56 -4.49
C SER A 199 -0.52 16.28 -5.19
N PRO A 200 -1.70 15.72 -4.85
CA PRO A 200 -2.27 14.57 -5.56
C PRO A 200 -2.52 14.83 -7.05
N TYR A 201 -2.62 16.11 -7.44
CA TYR A 201 -2.78 16.47 -8.86
C TYR A 201 -1.54 16.19 -9.71
N PHE A 202 -0.39 15.87 -9.13
CA PHE A 202 0.79 15.42 -9.87
C PHE A 202 0.68 13.97 -10.34
N VAL A 203 -0.23 13.18 -9.78
CA VAL A 203 -0.47 11.79 -10.13
C VAL A 203 -0.67 11.62 -11.64
N THR A 204 0.06 10.68 -12.23
CA THR A 204 -0.04 10.30 -13.65
C THR A 204 -0.69 8.93 -13.81
N ASP A 205 -0.52 8.05 -12.82
CA ASP A 205 -1.17 6.75 -12.72
C ASP A 205 -2.22 6.80 -11.60
N ALA A 206 -3.48 6.95 -11.97
CA ALA A 206 -4.59 7.09 -11.02
C ALA A 206 -4.96 5.75 -10.34
N GLU A 207 -4.64 4.60 -10.93
CA GLU A 207 -4.91 3.30 -10.33
C GLU A 207 -4.00 3.07 -9.11
N ARG A 208 -2.76 3.54 -9.21
CA ARG A 208 -1.74 3.39 -8.16
C ARG A 208 -1.56 4.64 -7.30
N MET A 209 -2.17 5.75 -7.69
CA MET A 209 -1.94 7.05 -7.04
C MET A 209 -0.47 7.46 -7.06
N GLU A 210 0.22 7.24 -8.19
CA GLU A 210 1.63 7.54 -8.39
C GLU A 210 1.85 8.61 -9.47
N ALA A 211 2.86 9.45 -9.28
CA ALA A 211 3.39 10.31 -10.32
C ALA A 211 4.63 9.63 -10.92
N VAL A 212 4.49 9.11 -12.14
CA VAL A 212 5.59 8.48 -12.88
C VAL A 212 6.09 9.46 -13.95
N LEU A 213 7.37 9.76 -13.91
CA LEU A 213 8.06 10.65 -14.84
C LEU A 213 9.16 9.86 -15.57
N GLU A 214 9.07 9.78 -16.90
CA GLU A 214 10.07 9.11 -17.74
C GLU A 214 11.01 10.15 -18.36
N ASP A 215 12.31 9.84 -18.39
CA ASP A 215 13.37 10.72 -18.93
C ASP A 215 13.32 12.16 -18.40
N ALA A 216 13.07 12.29 -17.09
CA ALA A 216 12.80 13.55 -16.45
C ALA A 216 14.06 14.38 -16.18
N TYR A 217 13.92 15.69 -16.25
CA TYR A 217 14.85 16.62 -15.61
C TYR A 217 14.64 16.62 -14.09
N VAL A 218 15.73 16.80 -13.36
CA VAL A 218 15.75 16.88 -11.90
C VAL A 218 16.30 18.24 -11.46
N LEU A 219 15.45 19.05 -10.84
CA LEU A 219 15.84 20.30 -10.19
C LEU A 219 16.02 20.06 -8.70
N ILE A 220 17.18 20.37 -8.17
CA ILE A 220 17.47 20.30 -6.73
C ILE A 220 17.71 21.72 -6.21
N HIS A 221 16.82 22.18 -5.32
CA HIS A 221 16.88 23.51 -4.73
C HIS A 221 16.94 23.44 -3.20
N GLN A 222 17.89 24.14 -2.60
CA GLN A 222 18.11 24.07 -1.15
C GLN A 222 17.01 24.78 -0.33
N GLY A 223 16.45 25.87 -0.86
CA GLY A 223 15.43 26.70 -0.19
C GLY A 223 14.00 26.36 -0.60
N LYS A 224 13.08 27.22 -0.15
CA LYS A 224 11.68 27.16 -0.56
C LYS A 224 11.46 27.82 -1.92
N ILE A 225 10.50 27.29 -2.68
CA ILE A 225 10.04 27.86 -3.96
C ILE A 225 8.58 28.25 -3.78
N SER A 226 8.31 29.55 -3.63
CA SER A 226 6.95 30.09 -3.45
C SER A 226 6.53 31.03 -4.58
N SER A 227 7.50 31.73 -5.20
CA SER A 227 7.26 32.65 -6.31
C SER A 227 7.36 31.92 -7.66
N VAL A 228 6.32 32.03 -8.47
CA VAL A 228 6.37 31.53 -9.85
C VAL A 228 7.37 32.28 -10.71
N GLN A 229 7.61 33.57 -10.42
CA GLN A 229 8.52 34.41 -11.19
C GLN A 229 9.98 33.90 -11.13
N ASP A 230 10.38 33.33 -9.99
CA ASP A 230 11.73 32.78 -9.82
C ASP A 230 11.90 31.47 -10.60
N LEU A 231 10.82 30.71 -10.78
CA LEU A 231 10.83 29.42 -11.48
C LEU A 231 10.56 29.56 -12.99
N LEU A 232 9.88 30.63 -13.41
CA LEU A 232 9.39 30.81 -14.78
C LEU A 232 10.49 30.73 -15.85
N PRO A 233 11.68 31.38 -15.70
CA PRO A 233 12.73 31.30 -16.71
C PRO A 233 13.23 29.88 -16.96
N LEU A 234 13.27 29.05 -15.91
CA LEU A 234 13.65 27.65 -16.03
C LEU A 234 12.53 26.81 -16.67
N LEU A 235 11.26 27.03 -16.25
CA LEU A 235 10.12 26.32 -16.83
C LEU A 235 9.99 26.58 -18.34
N GLU A 236 10.20 27.80 -18.82
CA GLU A 236 10.15 28.12 -20.24
C GLU A 236 11.20 27.33 -21.05
N LYS A 237 12.41 27.14 -20.49
CA LYS A 237 13.47 26.35 -21.13
C LYS A 237 13.13 24.86 -21.12
N VAL A 238 12.60 24.32 -20.02
CA VAL A 238 12.20 22.93 -19.90
C VAL A 238 11.04 22.60 -20.85
N LEU A 239 10.04 23.48 -20.94
CA LEU A 239 8.91 23.37 -21.88
C LEU A 239 9.35 23.16 -23.34
N GLN A 240 10.42 23.84 -23.77
CA GLN A 240 10.96 23.69 -25.14
C GLN A 240 11.50 22.30 -25.41
N THR A 241 11.88 21.54 -24.39
CA THR A 241 12.41 20.18 -24.52
C THR A 241 11.34 19.10 -24.50
N SER A 242 10.11 19.43 -24.08
CA SER A 242 9.00 18.49 -23.87
C SER A 242 9.27 17.39 -22.82
N LYS A 243 10.35 17.52 -22.03
CA LYS A 243 10.65 16.57 -20.96
C LYS A 243 9.93 16.93 -19.66
N PRO A 244 9.53 15.94 -18.85
CA PRO A 244 8.97 16.21 -17.52
C PRO A 244 10.03 16.83 -16.59
N LEU A 245 9.55 17.54 -15.56
CA LEU A 245 10.39 18.13 -14.52
C LEU A 245 10.05 17.58 -13.14
N PHE A 246 11.04 17.02 -12.47
CA PHE A 246 10.98 16.66 -11.08
C PHE A 246 11.69 17.71 -10.22
N ILE A 247 11.05 18.17 -9.16
CA ILE A 247 11.56 19.23 -8.28
C ILE A 247 11.71 18.69 -6.87
N VAL A 248 12.92 18.79 -6.33
CA VAL A 248 13.23 18.54 -4.91
C VAL A 248 13.65 19.87 -4.28
N ALA A 249 12.87 20.36 -3.32
CA ALA A 249 13.14 21.61 -2.64
C ALA A 249 12.80 21.52 -1.15
N GLU A 250 13.25 22.49 -0.32
CA GLU A 250 12.81 22.54 1.08
C GLU A 250 11.28 22.52 1.18
N ASP A 251 10.61 23.30 0.33
CA ASP A 251 9.17 23.27 0.09
C ASP A 251 8.86 23.88 -1.27
N VAL A 252 7.73 23.50 -1.88
CA VAL A 252 7.16 24.20 -3.04
C VAL A 252 5.74 24.58 -2.67
N GLU A 253 5.45 25.86 -2.59
CA GLU A 253 4.19 26.37 -2.05
C GLU A 253 3.64 27.57 -2.86
N GLY A 254 2.46 28.05 -2.51
CA GLY A 254 1.88 29.27 -3.07
C GLY A 254 1.66 29.25 -4.59
N GLU A 255 2.08 30.33 -5.27
CA GLU A 255 1.93 30.48 -6.72
C GLU A 255 2.73 29.46 -7.52
N ALA A 256 3.93 29.10 -7.06
CA ALA A 256 4.77 28.12 -7.75
C ALA A 256 4.10 26.75 -7.82
N LEU A 257 3.60 26.24 -6.67
CA LEU A 257 2.88 24.96 -6.64
C LEU A 257 1.61 25.01 -7.49
N SER A 258 0.81 26.07 -7.34
CA SER A 258 -0.44 26.22 -8.09
C SER A 258 -0.21 26.25 -9.59
N THR A 259 0.86 26.91 -10.04
CA THR A 259 1.21 26.98 -11.46
C THR A 259 1.63 25.62 -12.02
N LEU A 260 2.44 24.85 -11.29
CA LEU A 260 2.83 23.50 -11.69
C LEU A 260 1.61 22.60 -11.82
N VAL A 261 0.72 22.62 -10.82
CA VAL A 261 -0.52 21.82 -10.80
C VAL A 261 -1.44 22.19 -11.97
N VAL A 262 -1.70 23.48 -12.19
CA VAL A 262 -2.58 23.94 -13.28
C VAL A 262 -2.05 23.53 -14.65
N ASN A 263 -0.74 23.66 -14.89
CA ASN A 263 -0.14 23.28 -16.16
C ASN A 263 -0.19 21.76 -16.38
N LYS A 264 0.01 20.97 -15.32
CA LYS A 264 -0.15 19.51 -15.38
C LYS A 264 -1.58 19.10 -15.70
N ILE A 265 -2.59 19.69 -15.04
CA ILE A 265 -4.02 19.42 -15.31
C ILE A 265 -4.39 19.78 -16.76
N ARG A 266 -3.83 20.86 -17.29
CA ARG A 266 -4.04 21.28 -18.69
C ARG A 266 -3.29 20.41 -19.71
N GLY A 267 -2.44 19.48 -19.26
CA GLY A 267 -1.61 18.67 -20.15
C GLY A 267 -0.50 19.45 -20.88
N THR A 268 -0.23 20.69 -20.46
CA THR A 268 0.79 21.55 -21.09
C THR A 268 2.19 21.12 -20.66
N PHE A 269 2.32 20.64 -19.42
CA PHE A 269 3.60 20.34 -18.81
C PHE A 269 3.45 19.28 -17.72
N THR A 270 4.26 18.26 -17.76
CA THR A 270 4.30 17.22 -16.75
C THR A 270 5.37 17.55 -15.71
N ALA A 271 4.97 17.65 -14.45
CA ALA A 271 5.87 17.89 -13.34
C ALA A 271 5.41 17.16 -12.08
N ALA A 272 6.35 16.91 -11.18
CA ALA A 272 6.09 16.55 -9.79
C ALA A 272 7.06 17.31 -8.88
N ALA A 273 6.61 17.63 -7.68
CA ALA A 273 7.42 18.31 -6.68
C ALA A 273 7.29 17.61 -5.32
N VAL A 274 8.41 17.48 -4.64
CA VAL A 274 8.52 16.85 -3.31
C VAL A 274 9.34 17.71 -2.36
N LYS A 275 9.16 17.49 -1.05
CA LYS A 275 10.03 18.08 -0.03
C LYS A 275 11.37 17.35 0.01
N ALA A 276 12.43 18.12 0.19
CA ALA A 276 13.75 17.57 0.46
C ALA A 276 13.75 16.77 1.79
N PRO A 277 14.37 15.59 1.82
CA PRO A 277 14.48 14.81 3.06
C PRO A 277 15.46 15.44 4.05
N GLY A 278 15.26 15.18 5.35
CA GLY A 278 16.12 15.69 6.41
C GLY A 278 15.89 17.16 6.78
N PHE A 279 16.72 17.66 7.69
CA PHE A 279 16.69 19.04 8.21
C PHE A 279 18.11 19.59 8.35
N GLY A 280 18.27 20.92 8.24
CA GLY A 280 19.55 21.61 8.46
C GLY A 280 20.68 21.08 7.56
N ASP A 281 21.85 20.85 8.13
CA ASP A 281 23.03 20.38 7.39
C ASP A 281 22.85 18.97 6.83
N ARG A 282 22.05 18.12 7.48
CA ARG A 282 21.70 16.81 6.97
C ARG A 282 20.92 16.90 5.66
N ARG A 283 19.95 17.86 5.56
CA ARG A 283 19.24 18.11 4.30
C ARG A 283 20.21 18.53 3.20
N LYS A 284 21.16 19.43 3.49
CA LYS A 284 22.18 19.83 2.50
C LYS A 284 22.95 18.64 1.97
N ALA A 285 23.44 17.80 2.88
CA ALA A 285 24.19 16.60 2.51
C ALA A 285 23.38 15.60 1.67
N MET A 286 22.08 15.41 1.97
CA MET A 286 21.20 14.54 1.19
C MET A 286 20.89 15.13 -0.19
N LEU A 287 20.72 16.46 -0.31
CA LEU A 287 20.56 17.13 -1.60
C LEU A 287 21.82 17.00 -2.48
N GLU A 288 23.02 17.06 -1.86
CA GLU A 288 24.29 16.80 -2.57
C GLU A 288 24.37 15.35 -3.08
N ASP A 289 23.98 14.37 -2.26
CA ASP A 289 23.95 12.95 -2.65
C ASP A 289 23.03 12.75 -3.86
N MET A 290 21.84 13.36 -3.84
CA MET A 290 20.90 13.32 -4.97
C MET A 290 21.46 14.02 -6.21
N ALA A 291 22.13 15.16 -6.04
CA ALA A 291 22.72 15.89 -7.13
C ALA A 291 23.81 15.06 -7.83
N ILE A 292 24.67 14.40 -7.06
CA ILE A 292 25.72 13.52 -7.59
C ILE A 292 25.10 12.33 -8.36
N LEU A 293 24.04 11.70 -7.81
CA LEU A 293 23.38 10.56 -8.45
C LEU A 293 22.65 10.92 -9.75
N THR A 294 22.13 12.14 -9.86
CA THR A 294 21.36 12.58 -11.04
C THR A 294 22.14 13.44 -12.03
N GLY A 295 23.39 13.82 -11.67
CA GLY A 295 24.19 14.76 -12.43
C GLY A 295 23.70 16.21 -12.33
N ALA A 296 22.88 16.54 -11.31
CA ALA A 296 22.39 17.88 -11.05
C ALA A 296 23.42 18.74 -10.29
N GLN A 297 23.15 20.04 -10.25
CA GLN A 297 23.78 20.96 -9.31
C GLN A 297 22.75 21.47 -8.29
N VAL A 298 23.10 21.49 -7.02
CA VAL A 298 22.20 22.06 -5.99
C VAL A 298 22.13 23.57 -6.18
N VAL A 299 20.94 24.07 -6.50
CA VAL A 299 20.68 25.50 -6.62
C VAL A 299 20.56 26.10 -5.23
N THR A 300 21.57 26.87 -4.84
CA THR A 300 21.64 27.52 -3.53
C THR A 300 22.42 28.84 -3.60
N PRO A 301 22.02 29.87 -2.85
CA PRO A 301 22.80 31.10 -2.72
C PRO A 301 24.22 30.88 -2.16
N ASP A 302 24.44 29.81 -1.41
CA ASP A 302 25.74 29.47 -0.81
C ASP A 302 26.84 29.31 -1.88
N VAL A 303 26.47 28.83 -3.09
CA VAL A 303 27.38 28.71 -4.25
C VAL A 303 27.11 29.78 -5.33
N GLY A 304 26.32 30.79 -5.02
CA GLY A 304 26.02 31.90 -5.93
C GLY A 304 24.99 31.59 -7.00
N LEU A 305 24.28 30.45 -6.94
CA LEU A 305 23.22 30.07 -7.86
C LEU A 305 21.86 30.58 -7.38
N LYS A 306 21.16 31.31 -8.23
CA LYS A 306 19.79 31.79 -7.99
C LYS A 306 18.84 31.12 -8.98
N LEU A 307 17.66 30.74 -8.53
CA LEU A 307 16.68 30.00 -9.33
C LEU A 307 16.22 30.79 -10.58
N ASP A 308 16.12 32.10 -10.48
CA ASP A 308 15.73 33.00 -11.57
C ASP A 308 16.83 33.21 -12.65
N GLN A 309 18.06 32.74 -12.39
CA GLN A 309 19.24 32.95 -13.24
C GLN A 309 19.82 31.67 -13.85
N VAL A 310 19.34 30.50 -13.41
CA VAL A 310 19.84 29.20 -13.88
C VAL A 310 19.11 28.72 -15.15
N GLY A 311 19.70 27.78 -15.84
CA GLY A 311 19.14 27.14 -17.02
C GLY A 311 19.16 25.63 -16.93
N LEU A 312 19.13 24.96 -18.08
CA LEU A 312 19.13 23.49 -18.15
C LEU A 312 20.44 22.88 -17.66
N GLU A 313 21.51 23.66 -17.59
CA GLU A 313 22.86 23.22 -17.20
C GLU A 313 22.97 22.79 -15.73
N VAL A 314 22.05 23.24 -14.85
CA VAL A 314 22.02 22.83 -13.44
C VAL A 314 21.11 21.63 -13.19
N LEU A 315 20.33 21.24 -14.20
CA LEU A 315 19.40 20.12 -14.08
C LEU A 315 20.13 18.80 -14.25
N GLY A 316 19.87 17.90 -13.33
CA GLY A 316 20.18 16.49 -13.54
C GLY A 316 19.12 15.80 -14.40
N THR A 317 19.32 14.53 -14.66
CA THR A 317 18.34 13.68 -15.35
C THR A 317 18.24 12.33 -14.68
N ALA A 318 17.09 11.68 -14.82
CA ALA A 318 16.89 10.30 -14.45
C ALA A 318 16.00 9.62 -15.49
N ARG A 319 16.25 8.35 -15.76
CA ARG A 319 15.47 7.57 -16.72
C ARG A 319 14.02 7.45 -16.24
N ARG A 320 13.81 7.22 -14.93
CA ARG A 320 12.48 7.10 -14.36
C ARG A 320 12.45 7.63 -12.93
N ILE A 321 11.37 8.32 -12.58
CA ILE A 321 11.09 8.77 -11.22
C ILE A 321 9.67 8.37 -10.88
N VAL A 322 9.50 7.68 -9.74
CA VAL A 322 8.21 7.27 -9.20
C VAL A 322 7.99 7.98 -7.89
N VAL A 323 6.92 8.75 -7.78
CA VAL A 323 6.54 9.48 -6.56
C VAL A 323 5.20 8.99 -6.09
N THR A 324 5.17 8.37 -4.93
CA THR A 324 3.95 7.98 -4.23
C THR A 324 3.48 9.09 -3.28
N LYS A 325 2.49 8.82 -2.48
CA LYS A 325 2.05 9.72 -1.41
C LYS A 325 3.13 9.94 -0.34
N ASP A 326 3.95 8.92 -0.07
CA ASP A 326 4.87 8.89 1.05
C ASP A 326 6.35 8.84 0.64
N ASP A 327 6.66 8.28 -0.53
CA ASP A 327 8.02 7.99 -0.99
C ASP A 327 8.31 8.53 -2.39
N THR A 328 9.58 8.72 -2.66
CA THR A 328 10.12 9.01 -4.00
C THR A 328 11.24 8.04 -4.33
N THR A 329 11.16 7.38 -5.47
CA THR A 329 12.20 6.51 -6.03
C THR A 329 12.74 7.12 -7.32
N VAL A 330 14.05 7.34 -7.37
CA VAL A 330 14.80 7.76 -8.56
C VAL A 330 15.54 6.55 -9.11
N VAL A 331 15.28 6.19 -10.35
CA VAL A 331 15.86 5.02 -11.04
C VAL A 331 16.73 5.51 -12.17
N ASP A 332 17.96 5.02 -12.20
CA ASP A 332 18.92 5.28 -13.28
C ASP A 332 19.16 6.79 -13.47
N GLY A 333 19.75 7.40 -12.43
CA GLY A 333 20.21 8.77 -12.49
C GLY A 333 21.43 8.90 -13.38
N ASN A 334 21.53 9.99 -14.13
CA ASN A 334 22.60 10.22 -15.08
C ASN A 334 23.83 10.93 -14.43
N GLY A 335 24.13 10.60 -13.19
CA GLY A 335 25.34 11.05 -12.50
C GLY A 335 26.60 10.35 -13.04
N GLU A 336 27.74 11.02 -12.93
CA GLU A 336 29.01 10.41 -13.29
C GLU A 336 29.40 9.33 -12.29
N ARG A 337 29.64 8.10 -12.75
CA ARG A 337 29.97 6.96 -11.90
C ARG A 337 31.15 7.21 -10.97
N ASP A 338 32.21 7.83 -11.49
CA ASP A 338 33.39 8.15 -10.68
C ASP A 338 33.06 9.12 -9.55
N ALA A 339 32.12 10.06 -9.75
CA ALA A 339 31.65 10.99 -8.73
C ALA A 339 30.81 10.27 -7.65
N VAL A 340 29.97 9.32 -8.06
CA VAL A 340 29.16 8.48 -7.13
C VAL A 340 30.10 7.61 -6.28
N GLU A 341 31.08 6.93 -6.89
CA GLU A 341 32.06 6.10 -6.18
C GLU A 341 32.91 6.94 -5.21
N ALA A 342 33.34 8.14 -5.61
CA ALA A 342 34.07 9.06 -4.75
C ALA A 342 33.23 9.51 -3.54
N ARG A 343 31.94 9.79 -3.74
CA ARG A 343 31.03 10.15 -2.65
C ARG A 343 30.82 9.00 -1.67
N MET A 344 30.64 7.78 -2.15
CA MET A 344 30.56 6.59 -1.31
C MET A 344 31.84 6.36 -0.49
N ALA A 345 33.02 6.56 -1.09
CA ALA A 345 34.30 6.48 -0.39
C ALA A 345 34.44 7.56 0.70
N GLN A 346 33.96 8.79 0.43
CA GLN A 346 33.90 9.86 1.42
C GLN A 346 33.02 9.48 2.61
N LEU A 347 31.79 8.99 2.36
CA LEU A 347 30.88 8.55 3.43
C LEU A 347 31.49 7.43 4.28
N LYS A 348 32.15 6.44 3.68
CA LYS A 348 32.87 5.39 4.42
C LYS A 348 33.95 5.98 5.35
N SER A 349 34.72 6.94 4.86
CA SER A 349 35.73 7.62 5.67
C SER A 349 35.15 8.45 6.82
N GLU A 350 33.98 9.09 6.60
CA GLU A 350 33.26 9.83 7.64
C GLU A 350 32.72 8.88 8.72
N ILE A 351 32.16 7.71 8.33
CA ILE A 351 31.70 6.65 9.25
C ILE A 351 32.83 6.17 10.18
N GLU A 352 34.06 6.01 9.65
CA GLU A 352 35.22 5.57 10.42
C GLU A 352 35.74 6.64 11.40
N ARG A 353 35.52 7.93 11.10
CA ARG A 353 36.03 9.06 11.87
C ARG A 353 35.09 9.60 12.92
N THR A 354 33.78 9.33 12.79
CA THR A 354 32.79 9.88 13.72
C THR A 354 32.83 9.15 15.05
N ASP A 355 32.86 9.92 16.16
CA ASP A 355 32.76 9.42 17.53
C ASP A 355 31.29 9.31 18.01
N SER A 356 30.32 9.83 17.24
CA SER A 356 28.90 9.83 17.55
C SER A 356 28.24 8.59 16.95
N ASP A 357 27.67 7.74 17.77
CA ASP A 357 26.95 6.55 17.31
C ASP A 357 25.73 6.92 16.47
N TRP A 358 25.04 8.00 16.81
CA TRP A 358 23.91 8.51 16.05
C TRP A 358 24.33 9.03 14.66
N ASP A 359 25.41 9.80 14.57
CA ASP A 359 25.92 10.27 13.28
C ASP A 359 26.42 9.11 12.43
N ARG A 360 27.07 8.13 13.05
CA ARG A 360 27.52 6.89 12.38
C ARG A 360 26.34 6.16 11.75
N GLU A 361 25.26 5.97 12.49
CA GLU A 361 24.03 5.33 11.97
C GLU A 361 23.47 6.10 10.76
N LYS A 362 23.41 7.43 10.83
CA LYS A 362 22.88 8.25 9.74
C LYS A 362 23.79 8.31 8.51
N LEU A 363 25.08 8.24 8.68
CA LEU A 363 26.04 8.11 7.58
C LEU A 363 25.95 6.71 6.93
N GLN A 364 25.77 5.66 7.72
CA GLN A 364 25.55 4.31 7.23
C GLN A 364 24.25 4.21 6.40
N GLU A 365 23.16 4.82 6.88
CA GLU A 365 21.89 4.92 6.14
C GLU A 365 22.08 5.60 4.77
N ARG A 366 22.80 6.72 4.72
CA ARG A 366 23.08 7.41 3.45
C ARG A 366 23.96 6.57 2.52
N LEU A 367 24.99 5.93 3.05
CA LEU A 367 25.84 5.03 2.27
C LEU A 367 25.05 3.85 1.71
N ALA A 368 24.19 3.24 2.51
CA ALA A 368 23.35 2.12 2.08
C ALA A 368 22.42 2.54 0.93
N LYS A 369 21.79 3.72 1.03
CA LYS A 369 20.93 4.27 -0.04
C LYS A 369 21.69 4.52 -1.35
N MET A 370 22.95 4.96 -1.28
CA MET A 370 23.76 5.18 -2.49
C MET A 370 24.36 3.88 -3.06
N ALA A 371 24.75 2.95 -2.18
CA ALA A 371 25.44 1.72 -2.56
C ALA A 371 24.48 0.59 -2.99
N GLY A 372 23.26 0.58 -2.46
CA GLY A 372 22.27 -0.47 -2.71
C GLY A 372 21.73 -0.49 -4.13
N GLY A 373 21.74 0.65 -4.81
CA GLY A 373 21.14 0.77 -6.14
C GLY A 373 19.64 0.46 -6.14
N VAL A 374 19.09 0.25 -7.33
CA VAL A 374 17.71 -0.14 -7.56
C VAL A 374 17.68 -1.43 -8.38
N CYS A 375 16.95 -2.42 -7.92
CA CYS A 375 16.60 -3.59 -8.71
C CYS A 375 15.26 -3.32 -9.42
N VAL A 376 15.25 -3.37 -10.73
CA VAL A 376 14.04 -3.25 -11.54
C VAL A 376 13.62 -4.63 -11.98
N ILE A 377 12.45 -5.08 -11.51
CA ILE A 377 11.81 -6.30 -11.99
C ILE A 377 11.02 -5.93 -13.26
N LYS A 378 11.53 -6.34 -14.42
CA LYS A 378 10.86 -6.17 -15.69
C LYS A 378 9.87 -7.31 -15.91
N VAL A 379 8.58 -6.97 -16.02
CA VAL A 379 7.49 -7.94 -16.13
C VAL A 379 7.00 -8.01 -17.56
N GLY A 380 7.02 -9.21 -18.12
CA GLY A 380 6.49 -9.47 -19.45
C GLY A 380 5.29 -10.42 -19.42
N ALA A 381 4.35 -10.24 -20.36
CA ALA A 381 3.20 -11.11 -20.54
C ALA A 381 2.74 -11.13 -22.01
N ALA A 382 1.86 -12.09 -22.35
CA ALA A 382 1.33 -12.20 -23.72
C ALA A 382 0.22 -11.19 -24.01
N THR A 383 -0.50 -10.73 -22.99
CA THR A 383 -1.61 -9.76 -23.12
C THR A 383 -1.46 -8.64 -22.08
N GLU A 384 -2.04 -7.48 -22.38
CA GLU A 384 -2.04 -6.33 -21.46
C GLU A 384 -2.77 -6.64 -20.13
N VAL A 385 -3.84 -7.42 -20.17
CA VAL A 385 -4.59 -7.84 -18.98
C VAL A 385 -3.74 -8.73 -18.08
N GLU A 386 -3.03 -9.71 -18.66
CA GLU A 386 -2.10 -10.58 -17.95
C GLU A 386 -0.91 -9.78 -17.38
N LEU A 387 -0.41 -8.81 -18.15
CA LEU A 387 0.72 -7.96 -17.74
C LEU A 387 0.39 -7.16 -16.48
N LYS A 388 -0.76 -6.49 -16.46
CA LYS A 388 -1.22 -5.71 -15.31
C LYS A 388 -1.44 -6.59 -14.09
N GLU A 389 -2.08 -7.74 -14.25
CA GLU A 389 -2.32 -8.69 -13.16
C GLU A 389 -1.00 -9.20 -12.57
N LYS A 390 -0.04 -9.64 -13.40
CA LYS A 390 1.27 -10.08 -12.95
C LYS A 390 2.04 -8.98 -12.23
N LYS A 391 2.01 -7.77 -12.77
CA LYS A 391 2.69 -6.61 -12.18
C LYS A 391 2.16 -6.36 -10.77
N HIS A 392 0.83 -6.26 -10.56
CA HIS A 392 0.24 -6.06 -9.24
C HIS A 392 0.66 -7.17 -8.26
N ARG A 393 0.58 -8.44 -8.67
CA ARG A 393 1.02 -9.56 -7.83
C ARG A 393 2.49 -9.49 -7.41
N ILE A 394 3.37 -9.04 -8.30
CA ILE A 394 4.79 -8.89 -7.99
C ILE A 394 4.99 -7.74 -7.00
N GLU A 395 4.28 -6.63 -7.17
CA GLU A 395 4.34 -5.48 -6.28
C GLU A 395 3.86 -5.82 -4.86
N ASP A 396 2.74 -6.53 -4.75
CA ASP A 396 2.24 -7.04 -3.47
C ASP A 396 3.26 -7.99 -2.82
N ALA A 397 3.86 -8.88 -3.60
CA ALA A 397 4.87 -9.82 -3.10
C ALA A 397 6.17 -9.12 -2.62
N VAL A 398 6.61 -8.06 -3.31
CA VAL A 398 7.74 -7.23 -2.86
C VAL A 398 7.38 -6.53 -1.54
N SER A 399 6.17 -5.96 -1.43
CA SER A 399 5.70 -5.28 -0.22
C SER A 399 5.54 -6.24 0.96
N ALA A 400 4.94 -7.42 0.73
CA ALA A 400 4.83 -8.48 1.74
C ALA A 400 6.20 -8.96 2.22
N THR A 401 7.17 -9.07 1.31
CA THR A 401 8.55 -9.45 1.65
C THR A 401 9.21 -8.38 2.54
N ARG A 402 9.04 -7.09 2.24
CA ARG A 402 9.51 -6.00 3.12
C ARG A 402 8.86 -6.05 4.49
N ALA A 403 7.54 -6.25 4.54
CA ALA A 403 6.81 -6.40 5.80
C ALA A 403 7.34 -7.59 6.64
N ALA A 404 7.72 -8.70 5.99
CA ALA A 404 8.33 -9.85 6.65
C ALA A 404 9.74 -9.53 7.20
N ILE A 405 10.54 -8.80 6.45
CA ILE A 405 11.88 -8.37 6.89
C ILE A 405 11.79 -7.43 8.10
N GLU A 406 10.76 -6.56 8.16
CA GLU A 406 10.59 -5.58 9.22
C GLU A 406 10.13 -6.18 10.56
N GLU A 407 9.13 -7.06 10.56
CA GLU A 407 8.50 -7.58 11.79
C GLU A 407 8.61 -9.12 11.94
N GLY A 408 9.23 -9.80 10.98
CA GLY A 408 9.34 -11.26 10.99
C GLY A 408 8.14 -11.97 10.37
N ILE A 409 8.15 -13.29 10.50
CA ILE A 409 7.19 -14.22 9.90
C ILE A 409 6.56 -15.13 10.96
N VAL A 410 5.34 -15.57 10.69
CA VAL A 410 4.57 -16.54 11.47
C VAL A 410 4.04 -17.66 10.58
N ALA A 411 3.49 -18.70 11.19
CA ALA A 411 2.74 -19.74 10.47
C ALA A 411 1.58 -19.12 9.70
N GLY A 412 1.54 -19.36 8.40
CA GLY A 412 0.60 -18.74 7.48
C GLY A 412 -0.79 -19.38 7.47
N GLY A 413 -1.55 -18.99 6.43
CA GLY A 413 -2.87 -19.55 6.19
C GLY A 413 -3.90 -19.26 7.28
N GLY A 414 -3.72 -18.19 8.07
CA GLY A 414 -4.57 -17.83 9.19
C GLY A 414 -4.35 -18.64 10.47
N SER A 415 -3.41 -19.61 10.47
CA SER A 415 -3.13 -20.47 11.64
C SER A 415 -2.58 -19.65 12.82
N ALA A 416 -1.70 -18.68 12.57
CA ALA A 416 -1.14 -17.82 13.61
C ALA A 416 -2.22 -17.01 14.35
N LEU A 417 -3.25 -16.53 13.66
CA LEU A 417 -4.38 -15.82 14.29
C LEU A 417 -5.17 -16.74 15.22
N VAL A 418 -5.39 -18.01 14.81
CA VAL A 418 -6.08 -19.01 15.64
C VAL A 418 -5.29 -19.29 16.92
N HIS A 419 -3.98 -19.50 16.82
CA HIS A 419 -3.12 -19.73 17.99
C HIS A 419 -3.01 -18.48 18.89
N ALA A 420 -2.83 -17.30 18.30
CA ALA A 420 -2.74 -16.04 19.04
C ALA A 420 -4.05 -15.69 19.78
N SER A 421 -5.20 -16.25 19.34
CA SER A 421 -6.50 -16.03 20.02
C SER A 421 -6.53 -16.53 21.47
N ALA A 422 -5.66 -17.48 21.82
CA ALA A 422 -5.55 -17.96 23.21
C ALA A 422 -5.14 -16.85 24.20
N ALA A 423 -4.45 -15.80 23.73
CA ALA A 423 -4.08 -14.65 24.57
C ALA A 423 -5.31 -13.89 25.10
N ILE A 424 -6.47 -13.99 24.42
CA ILE A 424 -7.71 -13.36 24.85
C ILE A 424 -8.24 -13.97 26.15
N GLU A 425 -8.01 -15.27 26.36
CA GLU A 425 -8.47 -15.99 27.57
C GLU A 425 -7.79 -15.48 28.85
N GLY A 426 -6.58 -14.91 28.72
CA GLY A 426 -5.84 -14.30 29.82
C GLY A 426 -6.36 -12.92 30.26
N LEU A 427 -7.29 -12.32 29.53
CA LEU A 427 -7.81 -10.99 29.84
C LEU A 427 -8.88 -11.05 30.93
N SER A 428 -8.68 -10.28 32.01
CA SER A 428 -9.63 -10.19 33.15
C SER A 428 -10.72 -9.14 32.84
N LEU A 429 -11.54 -9.38 31.81
CA LEU A 429 -12.63 -8.49 31.38
C LEU A 429 -13.97 -8.99 31.89
N THR A 430 -14.96 -8.07 32.08
CA THR A 430 -16.31 -8.38 32.57
C THR A 430 -17.38 -7.65 31.75
N GLY A 431 -18.60 -8.18 31.74
CA GLY A 431 -19.77 -7.55 31.10
C GLY A 431 -19.53 -7.35 29.59
N ASP A 432 -19.87 -6.15 29.11
CA ASP A 432 -19.76 -5.83 27.68
C ASP A 432 -18.32 -5.83 27.16
N GLU A 433 -17.32 -5.59 28.02
CA GLU A 433 -15.91 -5.70 27.62
C GLU A 433 -15.53 -7.16 27.36
N ALA A 434 -15.94 -8.10 28.18
CA ALA A 434 -15.75 -9.53 27.95
C ALA A 434 -16.46 -9.98 26.65
N THR A 435 -17.66 -9.44 26.39
CA THR A 435 -18.39 -9.68 25.14
C THR A 435 -17.62 -9.13 23.94
N GLY A 436 -17.04 -7.93 24.03
CA GLY A 436 -16.19 -7.34 23.01
C GLY A 436 -14.97 -8.21 22.69
N ALA A 437 -14.30 -8.75 23.71
CA ALA A 437 -13.19 -9.68 23.52
C ALA A 437 -13.64 -10.99 22.84
N SER A 438 -14.82 -11.52 23.20
CA SER A 438 -15.40 -12.70 22.55
C SER A 438 -15.71 -12.47 21.06
N ILE A 439 -16.08 -11.25 20.66
CA ILE A 439 -16.27 -10.88 19.25
C ILE A 439 -14.96 -11.07 18.49
N VAL A 440 -13.84 -10.58 19.04
CA VAL A 440 -12.51 -10.75 18.42
C VAL A 440 -12.12 -12.21 18.35
N ALA A 441 -12.32 -13.00 19.44
CA ALA A 441 -12.00 -14.43 19.46
C ALA A 441 -12.74 -15.23 18.37
N LYS A 442 -13.96 -14.81 18.03
CA LYS A 442 -14.72 -15.39 16.92
C LYS A 442 -14.27 -14.87 15.55
N GLY A 443 -13.89 -13.59 15.46
CA GLY A 443 -13.48 -12.98 14.20
C GLY A 443 -12.15 -13.48 13.69
N VAL A 444 -11.14 -13.64 14.56
CA VAL A 444 -9.77 -14.01 14.17
C VAL A 444 -9.62 -15.41 13.56
N VAL A 445 -10.63 -16.27 13.70
CA VAL A 445 -10.62 -17.61 13.07
C VAL A 445 -11.15 -17.60 11.63
N GLU A 446 -11.85 -16.55 11.23
CA GLU A 446 -12.51 -16.45 9.93
C GLU A 446 -11.55 -16.51 8.73
N PRO A 447 -10.34 -15.94 8.74
CA PRO A 447 -9.40 -16.11 7.64
C PRO A 447 -9.08 -17.57 7.37
N LEU A 448 -8.68 -18.35 8.38
CA LEU A 448 -8.43 -19.79 8.23
C LEU A 448 -9.70 -20.53 7.76
N ARG A 449 -10.85 -20.20 8.33
CA ARG A 449 -12.13 -20.80 7.94
C ARG A 449 -12.40 -20.63 6.44
N TRP A 450 -12.24 -19.39 5.92
CA TRP A 450 -12.47 -19.13 4.50
C TRP A 450 -11.44 -19.74 3.58
N ILE A 451 -10.16 -19.80 3.99
CA ILE A 451 -9.12 -20.52 3.24
C ILE A 451 -9.50 -22.01 3.11
N ALA A 452 -9.99 -22.61 4.19
CA ALA A 452 -10.45 -24.00 4.17
C ALA A 452 -11.71 -24.21 3.30
N GLU A 453 -12.71 -23.31 3.42
CA GLU A 453 -13.93 -23.34 2.61
C GLU A 453 -13.60 -23.23 1.10
N ASN A 454 -12.74 -22.28 0.72
CA ASN A 454 -12.30 -22.10 -0.65
C ASN A 454 -11.52 -23.33 -1.17
N ALA A 455 -10.90 -24.08 -0.26
CA ALA A 455 -10.23 -25.36 -0.58
C ALA A 455 -11.19 -26.56 -0.64
N GLY A 456 -12.49 -26.37 -0.38
CA GLY A 456 -13.50 -27.42 -0.39
C GLY A 456 -13.57 -28.24 0.90
N LEU A 457 -13.02 -27.71 1.99
CA LEU A 457 -13.04 -28.33 3.32
C LEU A 457 -14.10 -27.66 4.21
N GLN A 458 -14.47 -28.33 5.31
CA GLN A 458 -15.37 -27.74 6.30
C GLN A 458 -14.60 -26.80 7.24
N GLY A 459 -14.72 -25.50 7.04
CA GLY A 459 -13.88 -24.50 7.68
C GLY A 459 -13.86 -24.57 9.20
N TYR A 460 -15.01 -24.69 9.87
CA TYR A 460 -15.06 -24.78 11.33
C TYR A 460 -14.39 -26.06 11.89
N VAL A 461 -14.46 -27.18 11.17
CA VAL A 461 -13.75 -28.40 11.55
C VAL A 461 -12.25 -28.21 11.48
N VAL A 462 -11.79 -27.51 10.43
CA VAL A 462 -10.38 -27.15 10.28
C VAL A 462 -9.90 -26.23 11.40
N VAL A 463 -10.68 -25.18 11.72
CA VAL A 463 -10.36 -24.25 12.81
C VAL A 463 -10.19 -24.98 14.14
N GLU A 464 -11.14 -25.84 14.52
CA GLU A 464 -11.07 -26.61 15.77
C GLU A 464 -9.87 -27.57 15.79
N LYS A 465 -9.55 -28.16 14.65
CA LYS A 465 -8.36 -29.01 14.54
C LYS A 465 -7.07 -28.23 14.74
N VAL A 466 -6.93 -27.07 14.06
CA VAL A 466 -5.74 -26.21 14.18
C VAL A 466 -5.59 -25.65 15.59
N ARG A 467 -6.70 -25.27 16.25
CA ARG A 467 -6.66 -24.83 17.65
C ARG A 467 -6.06 -25.86 18.62
N GLY A 468 -6.20 -27.15 18.31
CA GLY A 468 -5.63 -28.25 19.09
C GLY A 468 -4.18 -28.62 18.73
N LEU A 469 -3.57 -27.97 17.74
CA LEU A 469 -2.18 -28.18 17.35
C LEU A 469 -1.23 -27.26 18.13
N GLU A 470 0.07 -27.56 18.06
CA GLU A 470 1.12 -26.69 18.59
C GLU A 470 1.27 -25.40 17.79
N VAL A 471 1.74 -24.34 18.44
CA VAL A 471 2.06 -23.07 17.76
C VAL A 471 3.04 -23.32 16.62
N GLY A 472 2.77 -22.74 15.45
CA GLY A 472 3.56 -22.99 14.23
C GLY A 472 2.99 -24.12 13.34
N GLN A 473 2.12 -24.96 13.86
CA GLN A 473 1.43 -25.99 13.08
C GLN A 473 0.08 -25.49 12.53
N GLY A 474 -0.36 -26.05 11.41
CA GLY A 474 -1.64 -25.70 10.81
C GLY A 474 -1.96 -26.51 9.57
N LEU A 475 -2.92 -26.02 8.78
CA LEU A 475 -3.33 -26.61 7.51
C LEU A 475 -2.57 -26.00 6.35
N ASN A 476 -1.86 -26.81 5.58
CA ASN A 476 -1.47 -26.43 4.22
C ASN A 476 -2.67 -26.66 3.28
N ALA A 477 -3.40 -25.59 2.97
CA ALA A 477 -4.62 -25.69 2.18
C ALA A 477 -4.37 -26.06 0.70
N ALA A 478 -3.13 -25.94 0.21
CA ALA A 478 -2.77 -26.37 -1.14
C ALA A 478 -2.75 -27.91 -1.24
N THR A 479 -2.15 -28.59 -0.24
CA THR A 479 -2.00 -30.05 -0.19
C THR A 479 -3.12 -30.76 0.60
N GLY A 480 -3.75 -30.07 1.56
CA GLY A 480 -4.71 -30.63 2.51
C GLY A 480 -4.06 -31.28 3.73
N GLU A 481 -2.75 -31.18 3.90
CA GLU A 481 -1.98 -31.78 4.98
C GLU A 481 -1.84 -30.83 6.17
N TYR A 482 -1.74 -31.42 7.37
CA TYR A 482 -1.48 -30.70 8.63
C TYR A 482 -0.05 -30.95 9.08
N GLY A 483 0.63 -29.92 9.55
CA GLY A 483 2.00 -30.02 10.02
C GLY A 483 2.64 -28.69 10.35
N ASP A 484 3.95 -28.68 10.47
CA ASP A 484 4.75 -27.47 10.68
C ASP A 484 4.72 -26.61 9.40
N LEU A 485 4.05 -25.47 9.50
CA LEU A 485 3.86 -24.55 8.37
C LEU A 485 5.12 -23.74 8.06
N LEU A 486 5.94 -23.45 9.08
CA LEU A 486 7.21 -22.75 8.87
C LEU A 486 8.17 -23.65 8.05
N ALA A 487 8.28 -24.92 8.42
CA ALA A 487 9.08 -25.89 7.67
C ALA A 487 8.51 -26.18 6.26
N ALA A 488 7.19 -26.11 6.10
CA ALA A 488 6.52 -26.29 4.82
C ALA A 488 6.57 -25.03 3.91
N GLY A 489 7.16 -23.92 4.38
CA GLY A 489 7.20 -22.65 3.67
C GLY A 489 5.84 -21.95 3.55
N VAL A 490 4.84 -22.32 4.37
CA VAL A 490 3.53 -21.66 4.46
C VAL A 490 3.59 -20.63 5.57
N ILE A 491 3.98 -19.43 5.21
CA ILE A 491 4.34 -18.37 6.16
C ILE A 491 3.68 -17.05 5.78
N ASP A 492 3.29 -16.27 6.78
CA ASP A 492 2.72 -14.93 6.61
C ASP A 492 3.60 -13.89 7.33
N PRO A 493 3.77 -12.67 6.76
CA PRO A 493 4.42 -11.57 7.47
C PRO A 493 3.58 -11.14 8.69
N VAL A 494 4.22 -10.99 9.85
CA VAL A 494 3.53 -10.55 11.08
C VAL A 494 2.89 -9.19 10.88
N LYS A 495 3.60 -8.25 10.27
CA LYS A 495 3.11 -6.89 10.01
C LYS A 495 1.81 -6.90 9.20
N VAL A 496 1.70 -7.76 8.17
CA VAL A 496 0.49 -7.93 7.35
C VAL A 496 -0.68 -8.42 8.21
N THR A 497 -0.47 -9.53 8.94
CA THR A 497 -1.52 -10.16 9.76
C THR A 497 -2.01 -9.23 10.88
N ARG A 498 -1.10 -8.54 11.55
CA ARG A 498 -1.38 -7.61 12.63
C ARG A 498 -2.08 -6.35 12.15
N SER A 499 -1.63 -5.78 11.03
CA SER A 499 -2.26 -4.60 10.41
C SER A 499 -3.67 -4.90 9.93
N ALA A 500 -3.89 -6.08 9.32
CA ALA A 500 -5.21 -6.53 8.90
C ALA A 500 -6.20 -6.58 10.09
N LEU A 501 -5.79 -7.17 11.22
CA LEU A 501 -6.63 -7.24 12.41
C LEU A 501 -6.91 -5.86 13.02
N THR A 502 -5.89 -5.02 13.13
CA THR A 502 -6.00 -3.68 13.73
C THR A 502 -6.92 -2.78 12.90
N ASN A 503 -6.75 -2.76 11.57
CA ASN A 503 -7.58 -1.95 10.68
C ASN A 503 -9.03 -2.44 10.65
N ALA A 504 -9.24 -3.76 10.60
CA ALA A 504 -10.57 -4.36 10.68
C ALA A 504 -11.30 -3.98 11.98
N ALA A 505 -10.62 -4.07 13.12
CA ALA A 505 -11.18 -3.71 14.41
C ALA A 505 -11.47 -2.22 14.55
N SER A 506 -10.63 -1.36 13.98
CA SER A 506 -10.85 0.08 13.97
C SER A 506 -12.15 0.45 13.27
N ILE A 507 -12.38 -0.07 12.08
CA ILE A 507 -13.59 0.20 11.29
C ILE A 507 -14.81 -0.46 11.95
N ALA A 508 -14.70 -1.71 12.41
CA ALA A 508 -15.78 -2.37 13.14
C ALA A 508 -16.22 -1.53 14.37
N SER A 509 -15.26 -1.01 15.14
CA SER A 509 -15.55 -0.14 16.29
C SER A 509 -16.32 1.13 15.90
N MET A 510 -16.03 1.74 14.76
CA MET A 510 -16.78 2.89 14.26
C MET A 510 -18.19 2.50 13.83
N VAL A 511 -18.36 1.39 13.11
CA VAL A 511 -19.68 0.88 12.71
C VAL A 511 -20.57 0.59 13.93
N LEU A 512 -20.02 -0.05 14.96
CA LEU A 512 -20.75 -0.40 16.17
C LEU A 512 -21.27 0.82 16.96
N THR A 513 -20.56 1.94 16.89
CA THR A 513 -20.95 3.20 17.55
C THR A 513 -21.80 4.11 16.68
N THR A 514 -22.03 3.74 15.42
CA THR A 514 -22.84 4.55 14.50
C THR A 514 -24.32 4.35 14.79
N ASP A 515 -25.07 5.45 14.82
CA ASP A 515 -26.52 5.47 15.06
C ASP A 515 -27.31 6.17 13.96
N THR A 516 -26.63 7.01 13.15
CA THR A 516 -27.30 7.80 12.12
C THR A 516 -26.45 7.83 10.84
N LEU A 517 -27.09 7.63 9.70
CA LEU A 517 -26.48 7.81 8.38
C LEU A 517 -27.06 9.04 7.70
N VAL A 518 -26.21 9.81 7.06
CA VAL A 518 -26.57 11.03 6.32
C VAL A 518 -26.04 10.94 4.91
N VAL A 519 -26.92 10.81 3.93
CA VAL A 519 -26.57 10.68 2.52
C VAL A 519 -27.17 11.79 1.66
N GLU A 520 -26.63 12.01 0.48
CA GLU A 520 -27.22 12.94 -0.48
C GLU A 520 -28.50 12.35 -1.06
N LYS A 521 -29.55 13.18 -1.16
CA LYS A 521 -30.79 12.78 -1.84
C LYS A 521 -30.49 12.68 -3.33
N LYS A 522 -30.65 11.48 -3.94
CA LYS A 522 -30.62 11.36 -5.39
C LYS A 522 -31.71 12.25 -5.99
N GLU A 523 -31.36 13.14 -6.91
CA GLU A 523 -32.33 13.85 -7.74
C GLU A 523 -32.93 12.80 -8.69
N GLU A 524 -34.27 12.60 -8.61
CA GLU A 524 -34.98 11.83 -9.62
C GLU A 524 -34.80 12.59 -10.95
N GLU A 525 -34.16 11.96 -11.93
CA GLU A 525 -34.21 12.49 -13.30
C GLU A 525 -35.68 12.62 -13.69
N PRO A 526 -36.13 13.84 -14.14
CA PRO A 526 -37.53 14.00 -14.55
C PRO A 526 -37.81 13.00 -15.68
N GLU A 527 -38.75 12.10 -15.43
CA GLU A 527 -39.26 11.21 -16.49
C GLU A 527 -39.54 12.06 -17.73
N ALA A 528 -38.86 11.76 -18.83
CA ALA A 528 -39.09 12.42 -20.11
C ALA A 528 -40.57 12.22 -20.46
N ALA A 529 -41.33 13.32 -20.35
CA ALA A 529 -42.76 13.32 -20.67
C ALA A 529 -42.95 12.71 -22.07
N ALA A 530 -43.57 11.55 -22.10
CA ALA A 530 -43.96 10.89 -23.35
C ALA A 530 -44.86 11.88 -24.12
N GLY A 531 -44.30 12.51 -25.14
CA GLY A 531 -45.02 13.44 -26.01
C GLY A 531 -46.16 12.74 -26.72
N HIS A 532 -47.38 13.04 -26.31
CA HIS A 532 -48.56 12.70 -27.09
C HIS A 532 -48.52 13.46 -28.44
N GLY A 533 -48.05 12.74 -29.45
CA GLY A 533 -48.21 13.19 -30.83
C GLY A 533 -49.69 13.17 -31.24
N HIS A 534 -50.37 14.34 -31.24
CA HIS A 534 -51.62 14.52 -31.96
C HIS A 534 -51.30 14.65 -33.45
N GLY A 535 -51.54 13.60 -34.20
CA GLY A 535 -51.65 13.68 -35.64
C GLY A 535 -52.92 14.41 -36.03
N HIS A 536 -52.81 15.53 -36.74
CA HIS A 536 -53.86 16.06 -37.57
C HIS A 536 -53.49 15.85 -39.02
N GLY A 537 -54.29 14.95 -39.67
CA GLY A 537 -54.30 14.83 -41.10
C GLY A 537 -55.05 16.00 -41.74
N HIS A 538 -54.52 16.48 -42.84
CA HIS A 538 -55.23 16.96 -44.05
C HIS A 538 -54.30 16.75 -45.24
#